data_8f7fbc9f10483fcf888fdce292d82e26
#
_entry.id   8f7fbc9f10483fcf888fdce292d82e26
#
_cell.length_a   1.000
_cell.length_b   1.000
_cell.length_c   1.000
_cell.angle_alpha   90.00
_cell.angle_beta   90.00
_cell.angle_gamma   90.00
#
_symmetry.space_group_name_H-M   'P 1'
#
loop_
_entity.id
_entity.type
_entity.pdbx_description
1 polymer ?
#
loop_
_entity_poly.entity_id
_entity_poly.type
_entity_poly.pdbx_seq_one_letter_code
_entity_poly.pdbx_strand_id
1 'polypeptide(L)'
;MPNLYDTLGVRSDAPADEIKRAYRKLASQHHPDKGGDKTKFQEIQQAYDTLSDASKRAAYDQPQPQFHNFGSHAQGPFDFQTIFDVFGTRFQQGHQPRQQIARMSLWVTLQDVAQTTRKTVSVGTPQGTQVIEIDIPAGINDSDTVQYPGIGPGGLDLQITYRIHPNPKWSRQGPNLTTEHAVSVWDLIQGAEVEVRDILGYNLSLSIPPRTQPGTTFRLRGRGLGQRGGPAGDMFVRVQAVIPDQIDPVILDAIAKANK
;
A
#
# COMPACT_ATOMS: atom_id res chain seq x y z
N MET A 1 -25.51 -7.42 43.90
CA MET A 1 -24.65 -7.84 42.77
C MET A 1 -23.22 -7.79 43.21
N PRO A 2 -22.39 -8.78 42.91
CA PRO A 2 -20.98 -8.68 43.26
C PRO A 2 -20.36 -7.50 42.56
N ASN A 3 -19.72 -6.64 43.34
CA ASN A 3 -18.95 -5.51 42.86
C ASN A 3 -17.69 -6.04 42.13
N LEU A 4 -17.17 -5.36 41.12
CA LEU A 4 -15.96 -5.82 40.42
C LEU A 4 -14.76 -5.99 41.34
N TYR A 5 -14.69 -5.23 42.43
CA TYR A 5 -13.69 -5.41 43.48
C TYR A 5 -13.91 -6.72 44.26
N ASP A 6 -15.17 -7.08 44.53
CA ASP A 6 -15.55 -8.34 45.19
C ASP A 6 -15.22 -9.55 44.29
N THR A 7 -15.38 -9.42 42.96
CA THR A 7 -15.02 -10.46 42.00
C THR A 7 -13.53 -10.78 42.01
N LEU A 8 -12.68 -9.77 42.23
CA LEU A 8 -11.25 -9.95 42.39
C LEU A 8 -10.81 -10.21 43.83
N GLY A 9 -11.73 -10.11 44.81
CA GLY A 9 -11.45 -10.27 46.23
C GLY A 9 -10.50 -9.20 46.80
N VAL A 10 -10.62 -7.96 46.29
CA VAL A 10 -9.80 -6.81 46.71
C VAL A 10 -10.71 -5.70 47.26
N ARG A 11 -10.15 -4.77 48.02
CA ARG A 11 -10.86 -3.59 48.50
C ARG A 11 -11.03 -2.56 47.40
N SER A 12 -12.07 -1.71 47.52
CA SER A 12 -12.31 -0.63 46.51
C SER A 12 -11.23 0.44 46.46
N ASP A 13 -10.37 0.54 47.49
CA ASP A 13 -9.21 1.43 47.55
C ASP A 13 -7.89 0.74 47.17
N ALA A 14 -7.93 -0.53 46.72
CA ALA A 14 -6.76 -1.31 46.40
C ALA A 14 -5.88 -0.63 45.29
N PRO A 15 -4.56 -0.62 45.46
CA PRO A 15 -3.65 -0.11 44.42
C PRO A 15 -3.61 -1.04 43.21
N ALA A 16 -3.21 -0.50 42.03
CA ALA A 16 -3.16 -1.24 40.76
C ALA A 16 -2.34 -2.56 40.85
N ASP A 17 -1.28 -2.56 41.64
CA ASP A 17 -0.44 -3.75 41.82
C ASP A 17 -1.14 -4.88 42.60
N GLU A 18 -2.03 -4.52 43.50
CA GLU A 18 -2.83 -5.49 44.25
C GLU A 18 -3.91 -6.10 43.35
N ILE A 19 -4.62 -5.28 42.58
CA ILE A 19 -5.57 -5.70 41.55
C ILE A 19 -4.90 -6.68 40.57
N LYS A 20 -3.71 -6.37 40.09
CA LYS A 20 -2.96 -7.23 39.18
C LYS A 20 -2.52 -8.56 39.81
N ARG A 21 -2.15 -8.54 41.09
CA ARG A 21 -1.81 -9.78 41.85
C ARG A 21 -3.01 -10.67 42.06
N ALA A 22 -4.14 -10.08 42.45
CA ALA A 22 -5.40 -10.79 42.65
C ALA A 22 -5.86 -11.45 41.34
N TYR A 23 -5.84 -10.70 40.22
CA TYR A 23 -6.16 -11.24 38.91
C TYR A 23 -5.30 -12.44 38.53
N ARG A 24 -3.97 -12.35 38.65
CA ARG A 24 -3.07 -13.47 38.30
C ARG A 24 -3.35 -14.72 39.11
N LYS A 25 -3.65 -14.57 40.40
CA LYS A 25 -4.00 -15.68 41.29
C LYS A 25 -5.29 -16.36 40.85
N LEU A 26 -6.36 -15.58 40.66
CA LEU A 26 -7.68 -16.09 40.27
C LEU A 26 -7.73 -16.63 38.83
N ALA A 27 -7.06 -15.97 37.89
CA ALA A 27 -6.95 -16.44 36.52
C ALA A 27 -6.22 -17.78 36.41
N SER A 28 -5.18 -18.00 37.25
CA SER A 28 -4.47 -19.29 37.31
C SER A 28 -5.33 -20.41 37.94
N GLN A 29 -6.19 -20.08 38.89
CA GLN A 29 -7.09 -21.04 39.56
C GLN A 29 -8.28 -21.45 38.69
N HIS A 30 -8.81 -20.50 37.89
CA HIS A 30 -10.03 -20.73 37.07
C HIS A 30 -9.71 -20.85 35.58
N HIS A 31 -8.43 -21.10 35.20
CA HIS A 31 -8.04 -21.26 33.79
C HIS A 31 -8.73 -22.46 33.15
N PRO A 32 -9.40 -22.32 31.98
CA PRO A 32 -10.13 -23.40 31.32
C PRO A 32 -9.25 -24.63 31.02
N ASP A 33 -7.98 -24.45 30.67
CA ASP A 33 -7.06 -25.55 30.39
C ASP A 33 -6.66 -26.36 31.65
N LYS A 34 -6.95 -25.83 32.84
CA LYS A 34 -6.69 -26.49 34.10
C LYS A 34 -7.98 -27.02 34.75
N GLY A 35 -9.07 -27.11 34.00
CA GLY A 35 -10.36 -27.57 34.47
C GLY A 35 -11.14 -26.53 35.30
N GLY A 36 -10.77 -25.26 35.20
CA GLY A 36 -11.46 -24.17 35.89
C GLY A 36 -12.80 -23.80 35.25
N ASP A 37 -13.64 -23.10 36.01
CA ASP A 37 -14.95 -22.63 35.57
C ASP A 37 -14.80 -21.48 34.57
N LYS A 38 -15.25 -21.71 33.34
CA LYS A 38 -15.17 -20.74 32.23
C LYS A 38 -15.92 -19.44 32.53
N THR A 39 -17.07 -19.54 33.22
CA THR A 39 -17.89 -18.37 33.55
C THR A 39 -17.18 -17.50 34.58
N LYS A 40 -16.64 -18.12 35.63
CA LYS A 40 -15.83 -17.40 36.64
C LYS A 40 -14.57 -16.79 36.05
N PHE A 41 -13.92 -17.48 35.11
CA PHE A 41 -12.75 -16.92 34.42
C PHE A 41 -13.09 -15.65 33.64
N GLN A 42 -14.24 -15.65 32.94
CA GLN A 42 -14.72 -14.48 32.20
C GLN A 42 -15.04 -13.30 33.13
N GLU A 43 -15.70 -13.56 34.27
CA GLU A 43 -16.00 -12.53 35.27
C GLU A 43 -14.72 -11.91 35.85
N ILE A 44 -13.72 -12.73 36.17
CA ILE A 44 -12.41 -12.31 36.69
C ILE A 44 -11.68 -11.47 35.66
N GLN A 45 -11.66 -11.87 34.39
CA GLN A 45 -11.04 -11.13 33.31
C GLN A 45 -11.69 -9.78 33.08
N GLN A 46 -13.03 -9.75 33.09
CA GLN A 46 -13.80 -8.51 32.93
C GLN A 46 -13.59 -7.53 34.10
N ALA A 47 -13.52 -8.02 35.33
CA ALA A 47 -13.20 -7.19 36.47
C ALA A 47 -11.81 -6.58 36.37
N TYR A 48 -10.83 -7.35 35.94
CA TYR A 48 -9.47 -6.86 35.72
C TYR A 48 -9.37 -5.82 34.58
N ASP A 49 -10.02 -6.06 33.44
CA ASP A 49 -10.01 -5.14 32.29
C ASP A 49 -10.61 -3.77 32.63
N THR A 50 -11.52 -3.72 33.59
CA THR A 50 -12.12 -2.47 34.07
C THR A 50 -11.27 -1.79 35.14
N LEU A 51 -10.75 -2.54 36.09
CA LEU A 51 -10.10 -1.99 37.29
C LEU A 51 -8.60 -1.75 37.11
N SER A 52 -7.96 -2.35 36.06
CA SER A 52 -6.54 -2.18 35.79
C SER A 52 -6.24 -0.87 35.06
N ASP A 53 -7.21 -0.27 34.38
CA ASP A 53 -7.07 1.01 33.70
C ASP A 53 -7.60 2.14 34.60
N ALA A 54 -6.77 3.14 34.86
CA ALA A 54 -7.10 4.25 35.74
C ALA A 54 -8.35 5.03 35.30
N SER A 55 -8.56 5.17 33.99
CA SER A 55 -9.69 5.92 33.42
C SER A 55 -10.98 5.12 33.55
N LYS A 56 -10.94 3.81 33.29
CA LYS A 56 -12.08 2.91 33.42
C LYS A 56 -12.49 2.73 34.90
N ARG A 57 -11.48 2.61 35.77
CA ARG A 57 -11.70 2.53 37.22
C ARG A 57 -12.35 3.80 37.75
N ALA A 58 -11.85 4.98 37.37
CA ALA A 58 -12.43 6.27 37.76
C ALA A 58 -13.90 6.41 37.30
N ALA A 59 -14.21 5.93 36.08
CA ALA A 59 -15.56 5.94 35.55
C ALA A 59 -16.49 4.96 36.32
N TYR A 60 -15.98 3.79 36.74
CA TYR A 60 -16.70 2.81 37.54
C TYR A 60 -16.96 3.32 38.96
N ASP A 61 -15.99 4.02 39.55
CA ASP A 61 -16.06 4.52 40.94
C ASP A 61 -16.89 5.82 41.06
N GLN A 62 -17.23 6.51 39.95
CA GLN A 62 -18.07 7.71 39.98
C GLN A 62 -19.52 7.34 40.40
N PRO A 63 -20.11 8.06 41.36
CA PRO A 63 -21.52 7.88 41.73
C PRO A 63 -22.38 8.21 40.52
N GLN A 64 -23.20 7.22 40.10
CA GLN A 64 -24.12 7.41 38.98
C GLN A 64 -25.11 8.54 39.27
N PRO A 65 -25.29 9.54 38.41
CA PRO A 65 -26.40 10.46 38.50
C PRO A 65 -27.70 9.67 38.30
N GLN A 66 -28.59 9.76 39.28
CA GLN A 66 -29.92 9.16 39.22
C GLN A 66 -30.69 9.79 38.05
N PHE A 67 -30.75 9.10 36.91
CA PHE A 67 -31.73 9.42 35.87
C PHE A 67 -33.11 8.86 36.29
N HIS A 68 -33.85 9.70 36.99
CA HIS A 68 -35.31 9.56 37.08
C HIS A 68 -35.94 9.96 35.75
N ASN A 69 -36.77 9.06 35.23
CA ASN A 69 -37.68 9.22 34.11
C ASN A 69 -37.17 8.87 32.70
N PHE A 70 -37.35 7.62 32.32
CA PHE A 70 -38.07 7.28 31.09
C PHE A 70 -38.79 5.91 31.25
N GLY A 71 -40.06 5.93 31.18
CA GLY A 71 -41.08 4.96 30.81
C GLY A 71 -40.91 3.47 31.16
N SER A 72 -41.80 3.01 32.01
CA SER A 72 -42.21 1.63 32.29
C SER A 72 -42.05 0.67 31.08
N HIS A 73 -41.24 -0.37 31.25
CA HIS A 73 -41.46 -1.78 30.93
C HIS A 73 -40.12 -2.50 30.77
N ALA A 74 -39.61 -3.06 31.85
CA ALA A 74 -38.86 -4.31 31.83
C ALA A 74 -38.56 -4.74 33.27
N GLN A 75 -39.37 -5.59 33.79
CA GLN A 75 -38.99 -6.48 34.88
C GLN A 75 -38.14 -7.59 34.29
N GLY A 76 -36.81 -7.44 34.43
CA GLY A 76 -35.82 -8.47 34.10
C GLY A 76 -34.51 -8.17 34.81
N PRO A 77 -33.73 -9.18 35.22
CA PRO A 77 -32.42 -8.95 35.86
C PRO A 77 -31.56 -8.08 34.95
N PHE A 78 -30.93 -7.07 35.53
CA PHE A 78 -30.03 -6.13 34.84
C PHE A 78 -29.00 -6.90 34.00
N ASP A 79 -29.21 -6.90 32.69
CA ASP A 79 -28.31 -7.54 31.75
C ASP A 79 -27.07 -6.65 31.58
N PHE A 80 -25.93 -7.18 31.98
CA PHE A 80 -24.63 -6.56 31.90
C PHE A 80 -24.25 -6.22 30.44
N GLN A 81 -24.90 -6.92 29.49
CA GLN A 81 -24.79 -6.65 28.05
C GLN A 81 -25.26 -5.23 27.69
N THR A 82 -26.33 -4.76 28.37
CA THR A 82 -26.90 -3.42 28.16
C THR A 82 -25.99 -2.32 28.71
N ILE A 83 -25.24 -2.56 29.78
CA ILE A 83 -24.22 -1.60 30.26
C ILE A 83 -23.01 -1.55 29.33
N PHE A 84 -22.62 -2.71 28.78
CA PHE A 84 -21.54 -2.78 27.82
C PHE A 84 -21.93 -2.08 26.51
N ASP A 85 -23.15 -2.22 26.04
CA ASP A 85 -23.63 -1.53 24.83
C ASP A 85 -23.77 -0.01 25.05
N VAL A 86 -24.19 0.45 26.22
CA VAL A 86 -24.33 1.87 26.52
C VAL A 86 -22.98 2.52 26.84
N PHE A 87 -22.05 1.85 27.50
CA PHE A 87 -20.70 2.35 27.77
C PHE A 87 -19.73 2.08 26.63
N GLY A 88 -19.85 0.93 25.97
CA GLY A 88 -19.05 0.60 24.78
C GLY A 88 -19.31 1.57 23.63
N THR A 89 -20.56 1.95 23.42
CA THR A 89 -20.91 2.93 22.38
C THR A 89 -20.50 4.37 22.72
N ARG A 90 -20.38 4.74 24.00
CA ARG A 90 -19.93 6.08 24.38
C ARG A 90 -18.41 6.28 24.33
N PHE A 91 -17.61 5.20 24.47
CA PHE A 91 -16.16 5.23 24.24
C PHE A 91 -15.79 5.03 22.77
N GLN A 92 -16.74 4.63 21.94
CA GLN A 92 -16.57 4.51 20.49
C GLN A 92 -16.81 5.83 19.74
N GLN A 93 -16.98 6.94 20.48
CA GLN A 93 -17.13 8.30 19.90
C GLN A 93 -15.75 8.92 19.52
N GLY A 94 -14.88 8.10 18.99
CA GLY A 94 -13.64 8.43 18.29
C GLY A 94 -13.43 7.53 17.08
N HIS A 95 -14.31 6.58 16.83
CA HIS A 95 -14.33 5.90 15.53
C HIS A 95 -15.14 6.79 14.60
N GLN A 96 -14.44 7.62 13.84
CA GLN A 96 -14.92 7.97 12.51
C GLN A 96 -15.46 6.69 11.88
N PRO A 97 -16.68 6.69 11.28
CA PRO A 97 -17.17 5.50 10.59
C PRO A 97 -16.01 5.05 9.72
N ARG A 98 -15.53 3.80 9.90
CA ARG A 98 -14.52 3.22 9.01
C ARG A 98 -15.13 3.38 7.64
N GLN A 99 -14.67 4.38 6.91
CA GLN A 99 -15.04 4.53 5.51
C GLN A 99 -14.73 3.18 4.89
N GLN A 100 -15.78 2.50 4.45
CA GLN A 100 -15.60 1.22 3.77
C GLN A 100 -14.81 1.55 2.51
N ILE A 101 -13.56 1.13 2.46
CA ILE A 101 -12.66 1.39 1.36
C ILE A 101 -12.71 0.17 0.44
N ALA A 102 -13.16 0.36 -0.78
CA ALA A 102 -13.04 -0.66 -1.81
C ALA A 102 -11.56 -0.78 -2.22
N ARG A 103 -11.03 -2.01 -2.28
CA ARG A 103 -9.63 -2.26 -2.64
C ARG A 103 -9.53 -3.07 -3.90
N MET A 104 -8.63 -2.67 -4.80
CA MET A 104 -8.34 -3.43 -6.01
C MET A 104 -6.86 -3.32 -6.39
N SER A 105 -6.39 -4.28 -7.20
CA SER A 105 -5.09 -4.20 -7.86
C SER A 105 -5.29 -3.91 -9.33
N LEU A 106 -4.50 -2.99 -9.89
CA LEU A 106 -4.56 -2.61 -11.30
C LEU A 106 -3.20 -2.82 -11.95
N TRP A 107 -3.19 -3.64 -13.01
CA TRP A 107 -2.02 -3.81 -13.85
C TRP A 107 -1.93 -2.69 -14.89
N VAL A 108 -0.77 -2.06 -14.94
CA VAL A 108 -0.45 -0.93 -15.84
C VAL A 108 0.87 -1.19 -16.57
N THR A 109 1.06 -0.53 -17.69
CA THR A 109 2.31 -0.59 -18.45
C THR A 109 3.26 0.55 -18.05
N LEU A 110 4.54 0.47 -18.44
CA LEU A 110 5.48 1.58 -18.25
C LEU A 110 5.04 2.84 -19.00
N GLN A 111 4.35 2.68 -20.14
CA GLN A 111 3.76 3.81 -20.88
C GLN A 111 2.68 4.53 -20.08
N ASP A 112 1.80 3.76 -19.41
CA ASP A 112 0.70 4.32 -18.60
C ASP A 112 1.23 5.19 -17.44
N VAL A 113 2.43 4.88 -16.93
CA VAL A 113 3.04 5.60 -15.80
C VAL A 113 4.14 6.60 -16.22
N ALA A 114 4.41 6.71 -17.53
CA ALA A 114 5.42 7.66 -18.03
C ALA A 114 4.97 9.11 -17.89
N GLN A 115 3.68 9.35 -17.98
CA GLN A 115 3.01 10.62 -17.73
C GLN A 115 1.68 10.37 -17.03
N THR A 116 1.06 11.41 -16.48
CA THR A 116 -0.29 11.26 -15.91
C THR A 116 -1.25 10.85 -17.02
N THR A 117 -1.86 9.69 -16.87
CA THR A 117 -2.72 9.09 -17.89
C THR A 117 -4.09 8.78 -17.29
N ARG A 118 -5.16 9.17 -18.01
CA ARG A 118 -6.52 8.80 -17.65
C ARG A 118 -6.85 7.43 -18.20
N LYS A 119 -7.41 6.57 -17.36
CA LYS A 119 -7.76 5.20 -17.73
C LYS A 119 -9.13 4.81 -17.20
N THR A 120 -9.90 4.14 -18.04
CA THR A 120 -11.20 3.57 -17.66
C THR A 120 -10.99 2.18 -17.09
N VAL A 121 -11.53 1.92 -15.90
CA VAL A 121 -11.39 0.66 -15.17
C VAL A 121 -12.76 0.11 -14.82
N SER A 122 -12.96 -1.18 -15.03
CA SER A 122 -14.18 -1.90 -14.64
C SER A 122 -14.01 -2.50 -13.24
N VAL A 123 -14.89 -2.12 -12.32
CA VAL A 123 -14.91 -2.65 -10.96
C VAL A 123 -16.14 -3.53 -10.78
N GLY A 124 -15.91 -4.79 -10.37
CA GLY A 124 -17.01 -5.70 -10.04
C GLY A 124 -17.68 -5.30 -8.73
N THR A 125 -19.00 -5.21 -8.73
CA THR A 125 -19.83 -4.94 -7.56
C THR A 125 -20.87 -6.05 -7.39
N PRO A 126 -21.44 -6.24 -6.20
CA PRO A 126 -22.56 -7.19 -6.02
C PRO A 126 -23.78 -6.91 -6.91
N GLN A 127 -23.89 -5.69 -7.45
CA GLN A 127 -25.00 -5.24 -8.29
C GLN A 127 -24.67 -5.25 -9.78
N GLY A 128 -23.43 -5.65 -10.17
CA GLY A 128 -22.94 -5.68 -11.54
C GLY A 128 -21.58 -5.03 -11.69
N THR A 129 -21.16 -4.76 -12.92
CA THR A 129 -19.89 -4.11 -13.23
C THR A 129 -20.09 -2.60 -13.33
N GLN A 130 -19.36 -1.83 -12.54
CA GLN A 130 -19.32 -0.38 -12.63
C GLN A 130 -18.05 0.05 -13.38
N VAL A 131 -18.20 0.96 -14.33
CA VAL A 131 -17.09 1.54 -15.09
C VAL A 131 -16.73 2.88 -14.46
N ILE A 132 -15.45 3.06 -14.08
CA ILE A 132 -14.94 4.28 -13.45
C ILE A 132 -13.74 4.81 -14.22
N GLU A 133 -13.59 6.13 -14.25
CA GLU A 133 -12.38 6.79 -14.76
C GLU A 133 -11.45 7.15 -13.62
N ILE A 134 -10.16 6.84 -13.78
CA ILE A 134 -9.11 7.16 -12.83
C ILE A 134 -7.96 7.86 -13.52
N ASP A 135 -7.34 8.81 -12.84
CA ASP A 135 -6.10 9.43 -13.28
C ASP A 135 -4.92 8.68 -12.63
N ILE A 136 -4.13 7.97 -13.45
CA ILE A 136 -2.92 7.27 -13.03
C ILE A 136 -1.82 8.33 -12.89
N PRO A 137 -1.26 8.57 -11.69
CA PRO A 137 -0.19 9.53 -11.52
C PRO A 137 1.09 9.10 -12.24
N ALA A 138 1.82 10.06 -12.82
CA ALA A 138 3.12 9.80 -13.41
C ALA A 138 4.11 9.27 -12.37
N GLY A 139 4.99 8.36 -12.80
CA GLY A 139 6.10 7.85 -11.99
C GLY A 139 5.72 6.85 -10.91
N ILE A 140 4.48 6.37 -10.85
CA ILE A 140 4.06 5.30 -9.91
C ILE A 140 5.03 4.11 -9.97
N ASN A 141 5.37 3.56 -8.81
CA ASN A 141 6.17 2.34 -8.70
C ASN A 141 5.30 1.09 -8.57
N ASP A 142 5.90 -0.07 -8.79
CA ASP A 142 5.22 -1.34 -8.49
C ASP A 142 4.87 -1.40 -7.01
N SER A 143 3.67 -1.86 -6.71
CA SER A 143 3.08 -1.93 -5.36
C SER A 143 2.72 -0.59 -4.71
N ASP A 144 2.91 0.54 -5.39
CA ASP A 144 2.38 1.81 -4.89
C ASP A 144 0.86 1.77 -4.80
N THR A 145 0.33 2.44 -3.78
CA THR A 145 -1.10 2.48 -3.51
C THR A 145 -1.59 3.92 -3.53
N VAL A 146 -2.66 4.17 -4.29
CA VAL A 146 -3.32 5.48 -4.40
C VAL A 146 -4.77 5.36 -3.97
N GLN A 147 -5.24 6.31 -3.18
CA GLN A 147 -6.63 6.41 -2.76
C GLN A 147 -7.38 7.45 -3.59
N TYR A 148 -8.54 7.09 -4.07
CA TYR A 148 -9.45 7.91 -4.86
C TYR A 148 -10.75 8.09 -4.08
N PRO A 149 -10.94 9.27 -3.45
CA PRO A 149 -12.10 9.51 -2.61
C PRO A 149 -13.42 9.51 -3.41
N GLY A 150 -14.40 8.76 -2.95
CA GLY A 150 -15.76 8.77 -3.49
C GLY A 150 -15.94 8.19 -4.91
N ILE A 151 -14.88 7.66 -5.54
CA ILE A 151 -14.94 7.12 -6.90
C ILE A 151 -15.32 5.63 -6.92
N GLY A 152 -15.20 4.97 -5.81
CA GLY A 152 -15.49 3.55 -5.70
C GLY A 152 -16.99 3.23 -5.77
N PRO A 153 -17.33 1.93 -5.83
CA PRO A 153 -18.71 1.45 -5.89
C PRO A 153 -19.56 2.01 -4.75
N GLY A 154 -20.75 2.53 -5.10
CA GLY A 154 -21.66 3.12 -4.12
C GLY A 154 -21.17 4.42 -3.47
N GLY A 155 -20.21 5.14 -4.09
CA GLY A 155 -19.62 6.37 -3.54
C GLY A 155 -18.59 6.13 -2.46
N LEU A 156 -18.08 4.90 -2.31
CA LEU A 156 -17.00 4.56 -1.39
C LEU A 156 -15.66 5.09 -1.90
N ASP A 157 -14.71 5.24 -0.99
CA ASP A 157 -13.32 5.46 -1.38
C ASP A 157 -12.76 4.22 -2.06
N LEU A 158 -12.00 4.42 -3.14
CA LEU A 158 -11.33 3.35 -3.87
C LEU A 158 -9.82 3.41 -3.63
N GLN A 159 -9.25 2.35 -3.10
CA GLN A 159 -7.83 2.17 -2.93
C GLN A 159 -7.29 1.23 -4.01
N ILE A 160 -6.40 1.74 -4.87
CA ILE A 160 -5.81 0.98 -5.98
C ILE A 160 -4.34 0.72 -5.68
N THR A 161 -3.96 -0.56 -5.66
CA THR A 161 -2.56 -0.99 -5.64
C THR A 161 -2.12 -1.24 -7.07
N TYR A 162 -1.12 -0.49 -7.54
CA TYR A 162 -0.62 -0.60 -8.90
C TYR A 162 0.40 -1.72 -9.04
N ARG A 163 0.27 -2.48 -10.15
CA ARG A 163 1.23 -3.50 -10.57
C ARG A 163 1.73 -3.14 -11.95
N ILE A 164 3.04 -3.13 -12.14
CA ILE A 164 3.66 -2.75 -13.42
C ILE A 164 4.03 -4.00 -14.20
N HIS A 165 3.50 -4.12 -15.42
CA HIS A 165 3.90 -5.20 -16.32
C HIS A 165 5.41 -5.12 -16.63
N PRO A 166 6.15 -6.24 -16.52
CA PRO A 166 7.51 -6.30 -17.03
C PRO A 166 7.56 -5.88 -18.52
N ASN A 167 8.55 -5.08 -18.87
CA ASN A 167 8.72 -4.65 -20.25
C ASN A 167 10.05 -5.20 -20.79
N PRO A 168 10.04 -5.99 -21.90
CA PRO A 168 11.26 -6.60 -22.41
C PRO A 168 12.25 -5.59 -23.01
N LYS A 169 11.75 -4.44 -23.48
CA LYS A 169 12.56 -3.41 -24.13
C LYS A 169 13.12 -2.39 -23.14
N TRP A 170 12.44 -2.18 -22.01
CA TRP A 170 12.75 -1.10 -21.08
C TRP A 170 13.09 -1.65 -19.70
N SER A 171 14.26 -1.29 -19.19
CA SER A 171 14.64 -1.47 -17.78
C SER A 171 14.44 -0.16 -17.04
N ARG A 172 13.82 -0.22 -15.85
CA ARG A 172 13.52 0.94 -15.02
C ARG A 172 14.40 0.98 -13.78
N GLN A 173 14.98 2.14 -13.48
CA GLN A 173 15.67 2.45 -12.22
C GLN A 173 15.16 3.79 -11.67
N GLY A 174 14.21 3.72 -10.73
CA GLY A 174 13.51 4.91 -10.25
C GLY A 174 12.77 5.62 -11.40
N PRO A 175 13.03 6.92 -11.66
CA PRO A 175 12.45 7.64 -12.79
C PRO A 175 13.19 7.41 -14.10
N ASN A 176 14.38 6.81 -14.06
CA ASN A 176 15.21 6.61 -15.24
C ASN A 176 14.82 5.33 -15.97
N LEU A 177 14.93 5.38 -17.30
CA LEU A 177 14.69 4.27 -18.19
C LEU A 177 15.95 3.93 -18.96
N THR A 178 16.24 2.65 -19.13
CA THR A 178 17.32 2.15 -19.97
C THR A 178 16.76 1.27 -21.07
N THR A 179 17.22 1.48 -22.29
CA THR A 179 16.89 0.65 -23.46
C THR A 179 18.16 0.33 -24.23
N GLU A 180 18.14 -0.76 -24.98
CA GLU A 180 19.20 -1.10 -25.94
C GLU A 180 18.77 -0.70 -27.34
N HIS A 181 19.72 -0.20 -28.12
CA HIS A 181 19.53 0.20 -29.52
C HIS A 181 20.61 -0.42 -30.40
N ALA A 182 20.18 -1.15 -31.41
CA ALA A 182 21.04 -1.79 -32.38
C ALA A 182 21.55 -0.74 -33.41
N VAL A 183 22.83 -0.63 -33.56
CA VAL A 183 23.49 0.33 -34.47
C VAL A 183 24.47 -0.43 -35.35
N SER A 184 24.53 -0.09 -36.63
CA SER A 184 25.51 -0.68 -37.52
C SER A 184 26.94 -0.45 -37.00
N VAL A 185 27.80 -1.46 -37.12
CA VAL A 185 29.22 -1.31 -36.78
C VAL A 185 29.86 -0.15 -37.56
N TRP A 186 29.43 0.12 -38.79
CA TRP A 186 29.94 1.23 -39.62
C TRP A 186 29.57 2.58 -39.00
N ASP A 187 28.37 2.73 -38.53
CA ASP A 187 27.87 3.95 -37.85
C ASP A 187 28.63 4.19 -36.54
N LEU A 188 29.02 3.14 -35.83
CA LEU A 188 29.84 3.25 -34.62
C LEU A 188 31.28 3.68 -34.93
N ILE A 189 31.82 3.26 -36.09
CA ILE A 189 33.16 3.61 -36.52
C ILE A 189 33.22 5.05 -37.04
N GLN A 190 32.27 5.42 -37.91
CA GLN A 190 32.26 6.70 -38.60
C GLN A 190 31.60 7.85 -37.84
N GLY A 191 30.70 7.48 -36.91
CA GLY A 191 29.74 8.38 -36.32
C GLY A 191 28.48 8.51 -37.18
N ALA A 192 27.34 8.67 -36.56
CA ALA A 192 26.06 8.81 -37.26
C ALA A 192 25.03 9.53 -36.39
N GLU A 193 23.98 10.02 -37.00
CA GLU A 193 22.74 10.37 -36.33
C GLU A 193 21.75 9.23 -36.50
N VAL A 194 21.27 8.68 -35.39
CA VAL A 194 20.29 7.57 -35.37
C VAL A 194 19.01 8.00 -34.70
N GLU A 195 17.89 7.47 -35.16
CA GLU A 195 16.59 7.69 -34.51
C GLU A 195 16.34 6.65 -33.45
N VAL A 196 16.06 7.09 -32.24
CA VAL A 196 15.64 6.24 -31.14
C VAL A 196 14.22 6.64 -30.69
N ARG A 197 13.42 5.66 -30.28
CA ARG A 197 12.06 5.94 -29.76
C ARG A 197 12.08 5.96 -28.26
N ASP A 198 11.47 7.01 -27.67
CA ASP A 198 11.24 7.03 -26.24
C ASP A 198 10.09 6.10 -25.82
N ILE A 199 9.81 6.07 -24.51
CA ILE A 199 8.74 5.21 -23.91
C ILE A 199 7.35 5.60 -24.42
N LEU A 200 7.12 6.85 -24.79
CA LEU A 200 5.85 7.35 -25.33
C LEU A 200 5.73 7.18 -26.84
N GLY A 201 6.81 6.71 -27.50
CA GLY A 201 6.84 6.46 -28.95
C GLY A 201 7.32 7.64 -29.79
N TYR A 202 7.76 8.74 -29.17
CA TYR A 202 8.36 9.87 -29.93
C TYR A 202 9.73 9.51 -30.46
N ASN A 203 9.98 9.88 -31.71
CA ASN A 203 11.30 9.75 -32.33
C ASN A 203 12.24 10.86 -31.84
N LEU A 204 13.40 10.45 -31.36
CA LEU A 204 14.46 11.32 -30.88
C LEU A 204 15.73 11.10 -31.71
N SER A 205 16.41 12.16 -32.14
CA SER A 205 17.71 12.04 -32.76
C SER A 205 18.79 11.85 -31.70
N LEU A 206 19.64 10.85 -31.92
CA LEU A 206 20.79 10.54 -31.09
C LEU A 206 22.06 10.64 -31.96
N SER A 207 22.92 11.59 -31.63
CA SER A 207 24.21 11.74 -32.29
C SER A 207 25.24 10.77 -31.67
N ILE A 208 25.78 9.89 -32.48
CA ILE A 208 26.79 8.91 -32.09
C ILE A 208 28.15 9.42 -32.61
N PRO A 209 29.11 9.76 -31.73
CA PRO A 209 30.43 10.14 -32.12
C PRO A 209 31.18 9.02 -32.85
N PRO A 210 32.12 9.35 -33.77
CA PRO A 210 32.94 8.34 -34.40
C PRO A 210 33.79 7.58 -33.36
N ARG A 211 34.09 6.29 -33.65
CA ARG A 211 34.83 5.37 -32.77
C ARG A 211 34.12 5.04 -31.45
N THR A 212 32.80 5.13 -31.45
CA THR A 212 31.98 4.73 -30.29
C THR A 212 32.09 3.22 -30.09
N GLN A 213 32.39 2.80 -28.85
CA GLN A 213 32.48 1.39 -28.51
C GLN A 213 31.11 0.78 -28.30
N PRO A 214 30.87 -0.48 -28.69
CA PRO A 214 29.67 -1.21 -28.32
C PRO A 214 29.48 -1.24 -26.79
N GLY A 215 28.23 -1.09 -26.32
CA GLY A 215 27.93 -1.01 -24.90
C GLY A 215 28.01 0.41 -24.32
N THR A 216 28.50 1.40 -25.08
CA THR A 216 28.46 2.81 -24.68
C THR A 216 27.00 3.23 -24.41
N THR A 217 26.80 3.99 -23.33
CA THR A 217 25.47 4.44 -22.91
C THR A 217 25.36 5.96 -23.10
N PHE A 218 24.38 6.38 -23.85
CA PHE A 218 24.03 7.79 -24.08
C PHE A 218 22.87 8.20 -23.19
N ARG A 219 22.95 9.41 -22.62
CA ARG A 219 21.93 9.97 -21.77
C ARG A 219 21.10 11.01 -22.50
N LEU A 220 19.81 10.78 -22.62
CA LEU A 220 18.81 11.71 -23.10
C LEU A 220 18.05 12.31 -21.93
N ARG A 221 18.38 13.55 -21.58
CA ARG A 221 17.84 14.22 -20.38
C ARG A 221 16.33 14.45 -20.49
N GLY A 222 15.62 14.20 -19.40
CA GLY A 222 14.19 14.45 -19.29
C GLY A 222 13.31 13.52 -20.14
N ARG A 223 13.87 12.41 -20.68
CA ARG A 223 13.16 11.44 -21.52
C ARG A 223 12.83 10.11 -20.80
N GLY A 224 12.98 10.09 -19.48
CA GLY A 224 12.55 8.99 -18.61
C GLY A 224 11.08 9.13 -18.18
N LEU A 225 10.76 8.54 -17.04
CA LEU A 225 9.41 8.62 -16.48
C LEU A 225 9.17 9.99 -15.81
N GLY A 226 7.95 10.48 -15.92
CA GLY A 226 7.51 11.62 -15.12
C GLY A 226 7.61 11.32 -13.63
N GLN A 227 7.70 12.37 -12.82
CA GLN A 227 7.68 12.27 -11.36
C GLN A 227 6.57 13.15 -10.79
N ARG A 228 5.99 12.72 -9.68
CA ARG A 228 5.00 13.52 -8.96
C ARG A 228 5.70 14.70 -8.28
N GLY A 229 5.46 15.92 -8.79
CA GLY A 229 6.03 17.14 -8.23
C GLY A 229 7.51 17.40 -8.52
N GLY A 230 8.12 16.68 -9.50
CA GLY A 230 9.50 16.83 -9.89
C GLY A 230 9.72 16.75 -11.41
N PRO A 231 10.95 17.01 -11.86
CA PRO A 231 11.30 16.84 -13.27
C PRO A 231 11.24 15.37 -13.68
N ALA A 232 10.99 15.12 -14.97
CA ALA A 232 11.07 13.78 -15.52
C ALA A 232 12.49 13.21 -15.37
N GLY A 233 12.59 11.90 -15.22
CA GLY A 233 13.88 11.20 -15.24
C GLY A 233 14.53 11.22 -16.63
N ASP A 234 15.63 10.51 -16.77
CA ASP A 234 16.40 10.43 -18.00
C ASP A 234 16.22 9.08 -18.69
N MET A 235 16.43 9.10 -20.00
CA MET A 235 16.51 7.89 -20.81
C MET A 235 17.97 7.59 -21.11
N PHE A 236 18.37 6.37 -20.86
CA PHE A 236 19.70 5.85 -21.17
C PHE A 236 19.59 4.88 -22.35
N VAL A 237 20.31 5.16 -23.42
CA VAL A 237 20.37 4.34 -24.62
C VAL A 237 21.72 3.64 -24.67
N ARG A 238 21.73 2.34 -24.49
CA ARG A 238 22.91 1.51 -24.63
C ARG A 238 23.03 1.03 -26.07
N VAL A 239 24.08 1.43 -26.79
CA VAL A 239 24.26 1.01 -28.16
C VAL A 239 24.88 -0.38 -28.26
N GLN A 240 24.29 -1.21 -29.11
CA GLN A 240 24.76 -2.56 -29.44
C GLN A 240 25.21 -2.61 -30.89
N ALA A 241 26.41 -3.10 -31.14
CA ALA A 241 26.90 -3.24 -32.52
C ALA A 241 26.19 -4.36 -33.25
N VAL A 242 25.73 -4.07 -34.45
CA VAL A 242 25.21 -5.09 -35.38
C VAL A 242 26.15 -5.12 -36.60
N ILE A 243 26.62 -6.29 -36.93
CA ILE A 243 27.39 -6.56 -38.15
C ILE A 243 26.37 -6.83 -39.25
N PRO A 244 26.41 -6.10 -40.40
CA PRO A 244 25.53 -6.38 -41.53
C PRO A 244 25.75 -7.79 -42.09
N ASP A 245 24.68 -8.47 -42.48
CA ASP A 245 24.76 -9.80 -43.09
C ASP A 245 25.50 -9.83 -44.41
N GLN A 246 25.45 -8.70 -45.17
CA GLN A 246 26.13 -8.54 -46.41
C GLN A 246 27.20 -7.45 -46.26
N ILE A 247 28.46 -7.82 -46.49
CA ILE A 247 29.62 -6.93 -46.44
C ILE A 247 30.28 -6.94 -47.81
N ASP A 248 30.56 -5.77 -48.36
CA ASP A 248 31.29 -5.64 -49.61
C ASP A 248 32.66 -6.33 -49.51
N PRO A 249 33.01 -7.20 -50.47
CA PRO A 249 34.31 -7.89 -50.48
C PRO A 249 35.53 -6.94 -50.39
N VAL A 250 35.42 -5.73 -50.90
CA VAL A 250 36.45 -4.69 -50.79
C VAL A 250 36.72 -4.31 -49.34
N ILE A 251 35.63 -4.23 -48.51
CA ILE A 251 35.75 -3.90 -47.08
C ILE A 251 36.40 -5.06 -46.34
N LEU A 252 36.01 -6.32 -46.63
CA LEU A 252 36.63 -7.50 -46.04
C LEU A 252 38.11 -7.59 -46.31
N ASP A 253 38.54 -7.29 -47.57
CA ASP A 253 39.94 -7.28 -47.99
C ASP A 253 40.73 -6.16 -47.27
N ALA A 254 40.12 -4.96 -47.12
CA ALA A 254 40.70 -3.87 -46.36
C ALA A 254 40.92 -4.18 -44.89
N ILE A 255 39.93 -4.83 -44.24
CA ILE A 255 40.04 -5.29 -42.84
C ILE A 255 41.14 -6.34 -42.70
N ALA A 256 41.22 -7.30 -43.63
CA ALA A 256 42.25 -8.34 -43.59
C ALA A 256 43.68 -7.75 -43.75
N LYS A 257 43.82 -6.66 -44.49
CA LYS A 257 45.09 -5.93 -44.60
C LYS A 257 45.42 -5.11 -43.37
N ALA A 258 44.41 -4.56 -42.68
CA ALA A 258 44.60 -3.75 -41.48
C ALA A 258 44.95 -4.58 -40.23
N ASN A 259 44.66 -5.85 -40.24
CA ASN A 259 44.95 -6.79 -39.13
C ASN A 259 46.29 -7.53 -39.26
N LYS A 260 47.07 -7.22 -40.27
CA LYS A 260 48.45 -7.69 -40.46
C LYS A 260 49.44 -6.66 -39.91
#